data_7e25624a3cfc6c1a14910c7de0c1971e
#
_entry.id   7e25624a3cfc6c1a14910c7de0c1971e
#
_cell.length_a   1.000
_cell.length_b   1.000
_cell.length_c   1.000
_cell.angle_alpha   90.00
_cell.angle_beta   90.00
_cell.angle_gamma   90.00
#
_symmetry.space_group_name_H-M   'P 1'
#
loop_
_entity.id
_entity.type
_entity.pdbx_description
1 polymer ?
#
loop_
_entity_poly.entity_id
_entity_poly.type
_entity_poly.pdbx_seq_one_letter_code
_entity_poly.pdbx_strand_id
1 'polypeptide(L)'
;PLMEYSSVNSVYVKKYKANTIIRNDKFPKSSQEEFVFWTFDFVFKKTFELTNNSLKITFEITSDEGMPFMLGYHPAFKLSGDKTEYCLVADKKVTIQEVIDKGGPSFPFFDLEEISLIKEKGYNVKVKASGFNNMMLWTEFDNMICIEPITQYPDLEKQKYSEKNLRISTGNEKFTTEIIPFK
;
A
#
# COMPACT_ATOMS: atom_id res chain seq x y z
N PRO A 1 -15.79 -8.02 -6.53
CA PRO A 1 -16.76 -8.54 -5.57
C PRO A 1 -16.12 -9.53 -4.60
N LEU A 2 -16.75 -9.74 -3.44
CA LEU A 2 -16.42 -10.82 -2.51
C LEU A 2 -16.76 -12.16 -3.18
N MET A 3 -15.81 -13.10 -3.19
CA MET A 3 -15.99 -14.41 -3.84
C MET A 3 -16.15 -15.53 -2.80
N GLU A 4 -15.35 -15.48 -1.75
CA GLU A 4 -15.34 -16.49 -0.69
C GLU A 4 -15.13 -15.80 0.66
N TYR A 5 -15.68 -16.39 1.72
CA TYR A 5 -15.42 -15.95 3.08
C TYR A 5 -15.61 -17.09 4.08
N SER A 6 -14.91 -16.99 5.18
CA SER A 6 -15.09 -17.82 6.39
C SER A 6 -14.86 -16.92 7.62
N SER A 7 -14.85 -17.50 8.80
CA SER A 7 -14.53 -16.76 10.05
C SER A 7 -13.11 -16.17 10.07
N VAL A 8 -12.18 -16.69 9.26
CA VAL A 8 -10.76 -16.31 9.24
C VAL A 8 -10.23 -15.93 7.86
N ASN A 9 -11.05 -16.00 6.82
CA ASN A 9 -10.61 -15.76 5.45
C ASN A 9 -11.68 -15.00 4.65
N SER A 10 -11.23 -14.09 3.79
CA SER A 10 -12.08 -13.47 2.77
C SER A 10 -11.31 -13.19 1.49
N VAL A 11 -11.94 -13.46 0.34
CA VAL A 11 -11.33 -13.33 -0.99
C VAL A 11 -12.16 -12.37 -1.84
N TYR A 12 -11.50 -11.36 -2.38
CA TYR A 12 -12.07 -10.39 -3.31
C TYR A 12 -11.38 -10.50 -4.66
N VAL A 13 -12.18 -10.49 -5.73
CA VAL A 13 -11.67 -10.53 -7.10
C VAL A 13 -12.27 -9.39 -7.92
N LYS A 14 -11.42 -8.71 -8.66
CA LYS A 14 -11.81 -7.73 -9.68
C LYS A 14 -11.19 -8.15 -11.01
N LYS A 15 -12.02 -8.25 -12.04
CA LYS A 15 -11.61 -8.48 -13.42
C LYS A 15 -11.75 -7.18 -14.19
N TYR A 16 -10.74 -6.85 -14.96
CA TYR A 16 -10.77 -5.72 -15.87
C TYR A 16 -10.50 -6.20 -17.29
N LYS A 17 -11.33 -5.76 -18.22
CA LYS A 17 -11.18 -6.01 -19.65
C LYS A 17 -10.51 -4.81 -20.29
N ALA A 18 -9.47 -5.06 -21.07
CA ALA A 18 -8.74 -4.03 -21.79
C ALA A 18 -9.69 -3.06 -22.53
N ASN A 19 -9.34 -1.80 -22.51
CA ASN A 19 -10.08 -0.69 -23.12
C ASN A 19 -11.50 -0.46 -22.55
N THR A 20 -11.83 -1.05 -21.40
CA THR A 20 -13.06 -0.69 -20.68
C THR A 20 -12.94 0.75 -20.17
N ILE A 21 -13.86 1.59 -20.61
CA ILE A 21 -13.91 3.00 -20.21
C ILE A 21 -14.42 3.10 -18.77
N ILE A 22 -13.68 3.83 -17.94
CA ILE A 22 -14.03 4.08 -16.53
C ILE A 22 -14.11 5.59 -16.33
N ARG A 23 -15.11 6.05 -15.60
CA ARG A 23 -15.16 7.45 -15.18
C ARG A 23 -14.04 7.74 -14.19
N ASN A 24 -13.32 8.81 -14.42
CA ASN A 24 -12.24 9.26 -13.57
C ASN A 24 -12.77 10.09 -12.40
N ASP A 25 -12.73 9.55 -11.20
CA ASP A 25 -13.22 10.21 -9.99
C ASP A 25 -12.43 11.49 -9.62
N LYS A 26 -11.26 11.69 -10.24
CA LYS A 26 -10.44 12.88 -10.07
C LYS A 26 -10.84 14.04 -10.98
N PHE A 27 -11.72 13.78 -11.97
CA PHE A 27 -12.23 14.82 -12.85
C PHE A 27 -13.36 15.62 -12.16
N PRO A 28 -13.44 16.95 -12.29
CA PRO A 28 -12.44 17.86 -12.88
C PRO A 28 -11.41 18.40 -11.84
N LYS A 29 -11.45 17.92 -10.59
CA LYS A 29 -10.70 18.53 -9.46
C LYS A 29 -9.18 18.46 -9.62
N SER A 30 -8.65 17.33 -10.08
CA SER A 30 -7.21 17.07 -10.21
C SER A 30 -6.83 16.31 -11.48
N SER A 31 -7.74 16.18 -12.43
CA SER A 31 -7.50 15.62 -13.77
C SER A 31 -8.35 16.36 -14.80
N GLN A 32 -7.84 16.50 -16.01
CA GLN A 32 -8.59 17.02 -17.15
C GLN A 32 -9.30 15.92 -17.94
N GLU A 33 -8.98 14.66 -17.67
CA GLU A 33 -9.56 13.51 -18.34
C GLU A 33 -10.78 13.01 -17.56
N GLU A 34 -11.99 13.15 -18.14
CA GLU A 34 -13.23 12.65 -17.55
C GLU A 34 -13.30 11.13 -17.56
N PHE A 35 -12.75 10.50 -18.59
CA PHE A 35 -12.76 9.04 -18.75
C PHE A 35 -11.32 8.54 -18.95
N VAL A 36 -11.03 7.39 -18.35
CA VAL A 36 -9.75 6.71 -18.46
C VAL A 36 -9.97 5.24 -18.82
N PHE A 37 -8.98 4.62 -19.42
CA PHE A 37 -8.98 3.19 -19.71
C PHE A 37 -7.57 2.63 -19.60
N TRP A 38 -7.48 1.31 -19.47
CA TRP A 38 -6.23 0.57 -19.45
C TRP A 38 -6.20 -0.39 -20.63
N THR A 39 -5.05 -0.54 -21.30
CA THR A 39 -4.96 -1.31 -22.54
C THR A 39 -4.69 -2.78 -22.36
N PHE A 40 -4.64 -3.26 -21.12
CA PHE A 40 -4.32 -4.62 -20.76
C PHE A 40 -5.49 -5.28 -20.02
N ASP A 41 -5.71 -6.57 -20.28
CA ASP A 41 -6.57 -7.41 -19.47
C ASP A 41 -5.86 -7.75 -18.16
N PHE A 42 -6.57 -7.70 -17.03
CA PHE A 42 -6.05 -8.22 -15.78
C PHE A 42 -7.12 -8.73 -14.82
N VAL A 43 -6.71 -9.62 -13.94
CA VAL A 43 -7.44 -10.05 -12.76
C VAL A 43 -6.66 -9.66 -11.53
N PHE A 44 -7.29 -8.91 -10.65
CA PHE A 44 -6.75 -8.54 -9.35
C PHE A 44 -7.48 -9.29 -8.25
N LYS A 45 -6.75 -10.10 -7.48
CA LYS A 45 -7.27 -10.86 -6.36
C LYS A 45 -6.64 -10.36 -5.06
N LYS A 46 -7.46 -10.12 -4.05
CA LYS A 46 -7.05 -9.74 -2.71
C LYS A 46 -7.61 -10.73 -1.71
N THR A 47 -6.74 -11.35 -0.94
CA THR A 47 -7.10 -12.31 0.11
C THR A 47 -6.71 -11.75 1.47
N PHE A 48 -7.63 -11.77 2.42
CA PHE A 48 -7.34 -11.55 3.83
C PHE A 48 -7.40 -12.88 4.56
N GLU A 49 -6.40 -13.14 5.39
CA GLU A 49 -6.28 -14.35 6.19
C GLU A 49 -5.91 -13.96 7.63
N LEU A 50 -6.79 -14.25 8.56
CA LEU A 50 -6.53 -14.07 9.99
C LEU A 50 -5.85 -15.33 10.53
N THR A 51 -4.63 -15.16 11.00
CA THR A 51 -3.86 -16.23 11.67
C THR A 51 -3.99 -16.10 13.19
N ASN A 52 -3.31 -16.96 13.96
CA ASN A 52 -3.34 -16.88 15.42
C ASN A 52 -2.73 -15.58 15.98
N ASN A 53 -1.82 -14.94 15.23
CA ASN A 53 -1.06 -13.79 15.72
C ASN A 53 -0.87 -12.67 14.68
N SER A 54 -1.49 -12.77 13.52
CA SER A 54 -1.36 -11.76 12.47
C SER A 54 -2.58 -11.70 11.54
N LEU A 55 -2.69 -10.61 10.82
CA LEU A 55 -3.53 -10.47 9.63
C LEU A 55 -2.63 -10.47 8.40
N LYS A 56 -2.73 -11.50 7.57
CA LYS A 56 -2.03 -11.61 6.29
C LYS A 56 -2.92 -11.15 5.16
N ILE A 57 -2.40 -10.29 4.33
CA ILE A 57 -3.06 -9.81 3.11
C ILE A 57 -2.21 -10.23 1.91
N THR A 58 -2.82 -10.96 0.99
CA THR A 58 -2.18 -11.39 -0.27
C THR A 58 -2.83 -10.67 -1.43
N PHE A 59 -2.00 -10.11 -2.32
CA PHE A 59 -2.41 -9.52 -3.58
C PHE A 59 -1.83 -10.35 -4.71
N GLU A 60 -2.69 -10.75 -5.65
CA GLU A 60 -2.31 -11.51 -6.84
C GLU A 60 -2.82 -10.76 -8.07
N ILE A 61 -1.93 -10.53 -9.03
CA ILE A 61 -2.27 -9.94 -10.33
C ILE A 61 -1.98 -11.00 -11.39
N THR A 62 -2.98 -11.35 -12.16
CA THR A 62 -2.82 -12.11 -13.40
C THR A 62 -3.17 -11.17 -14.55
N SER A 63 -2.26 -10.98 -15.48
CA SER A 63 -2.41 -10.03 -16.59
C SER A 63 -1.71 -10.53 -17.85
N ASP A 64 -1.90 -9.80 -18.94
CA ASP A 64 -1.00 -9.93 -20.08
C ASP A 64 0.44 -9.55 -19.66
N GLU A 65 1.42 -10.26 -20.23
CA GLU A 65 2.84 -9.87 -20.07
C GLU A 65 3.09 -8.48 -20.63
N GLY A 66 3.95 -7.73 -19.99
CA GLY A 66 4.27 -6.37 -20.40
C GLY A 66 3.32 -5.30 -19.83
N MET A 67 2.29 -5.66 -19.07
CA MET A 67 1.41 -4.68 -18.43
C MET A 67 2.19 -3.83 -17.42
N PRO A 68 2.29 -2.50 -17.61
CA PRO A 68 2.88 -1.62 -16.62
C PRO A 68 1.91 -1.43 -15.47
N PHE A 69 2.41 -1.45 -14.23
CA PHE A 69 1.58 -1.21 -13.05
C PHE A 69 2.38 -0.66 -11.88
N MET A 70 1.67 -0.09 -10.93
CA MET A 70 2.15 0.23 -9.60
C MET A 70 1.13 -0.29 -8.60
N LEU A 71 1.60 -0.99 -7.57
CA LEU A 71 0.77 -1.49 -6.49
C LEU A 71 1.26 -0.91 -5.17
N GLY A 72 0.34 -0.36 -4.39
CA GLY A 72 0.53 0.02 -3.02
C GLY A 72 -0.59 -0.48 -2.13
N TYR A 73 -0.30 -0.73 -0.87
CA TYR A 73 -1.29 -1.01 0.15
C TYR A 73 -1.20 0.05 1.25
N HIS A 74 -2.32 0.66 1.58
CA HIS A 74 -2.40 1.86 2.41
C HIS A 74 -3.16 1.61 3.73
N PRO A 75 -2.62 0.79 4.65
CA PRO A 75 -3.20 0.57 5.96
C PRO A 75 -2.89 1.73 6.89
N ALA A 76 -3.89 2.18 7.63
CA ALA A 76 -3.77 3.22 8.63
C ALA A 76 -3.89 2.63 10.05
N PHE A 77 -3.03 3.09 10.94
CA PHE A 77 -2.98 2.66 12.34
C PHE A 77 -3.30 3.85 13.25
N LYS A 78 -4.24 3.63 14.18
CA LYS A 78 -4.61 4.64 15.15
C LYS A 78 -3.46 4.91 16.12
N LEU A 79 -3.18 6.19 16.36
CA LEU A 79 -2.26 6.69 17.38
C LEU A 79 -3.03 7.14 18.63
N SER A 80 -2.34 7.20 19.77
CA SER A 80 -2.91 7.73 21.02
C SER A 80 -3.01 9.25 21.00
N GLY A 81 -2.16 9.92 20.22
CA GLY A 81 -2.04 11.38 20.17
C GLY A 81 -1.14 11.96 21.27
N ASP A 82 -0.49 11.12 22.08
CA ASP A 82 0.40 11.57 23.16
C ASP A 82 1.81 11.96 22.69
N LYS A 83 2.09 11.84 21.39
CA LYS A 83 3.34 12.17 20.69
C LYS A 83 4.58 11.36 21.13
N THR A 84 4.39 10.30 21.91
CA THR A 84 5.49 9.40 22.31
C THR A 84 5.71 8.27 21.31
N GLU A 85 4.70 7.99 20.50
CA GLU A 85 4.71 6.95 19.48
C GLU A 85 5.66 7.30 18.33
N TYR A 86 6.27 6.28 17.75
CA TYR A 86 7.20 6.43 16.63
C TYR A 86 7.25 5.17 15.77
N CYS A 87 7.74 5.30 14.56
CA CYS A 87 8.08 4.17 13.72
C CYS A 87 9.55 3.79 13.88
N LEU A 88 9.79 2.49 14.06
CA LEU A 88 11.13 1.91 13.98
C LEU A 88 11.33 1.37 12.56
N VAL A 89 12.28 1.97 11.84
CA VAL A 89 12.62 1.66 10.45
C VAL A 89 14.05 1.17 10.42
N ALA A 90 14.26 -0.13 10.25
CA ALA A 90 15.54 -0.78 10.56
C ALA A 90 15.96 -0.37 11.99
N ASP A 91 17.13 0.25 12.15
CA ASP A 91 17.64 0.71 13.44
C ASP A 91 17.36 2.20 13.74
N LYS A 92 16.53 2.85 12.90
CA LYS A 92 16.23 4.29 13.03
C LYS A 92 14.86 4.52 13.61
N LYS A 93 14.80 5.41 14.60
CA LYS A 93 13.54 5.96 15.09
C LYS A 93 13.11 7.10 14.17
N VAL A 94 11.88 7.02 13.66
CA VAL A 94 11.20 8.07 12.89
C VAL A 94 9.99 8.50 13.69
N THR A 95 9.96 9.73 14.14
CA THR A 95 8.88 10.30 14.94
C THR A 95 7.66 10.62 14.05
N ILE A 96 6.47 10.64 14.64
CA ILE A 96 5.25 11.02 13.92
C ILE A 96 5.37 12.46 13.40
N GLN A 97 6.02 13.35 14.14
CA GLN A 97 6.23 14.74 13.72
C GLN A 97 7.08 14.82 12.45
N GLU A 98 8.16 14.04 12.34
CA GLU A 98 8.98 14.00 11.13
C GLU A 98 8.16 13.54 9.90
N VAL A 99 7.19 12.64 10.08
CA VAL A 99 6.30 12.22 8.99
C VAL A 99 5.32 13.34 8.63
N ILE A 100 4.73 14.03 9.61
CA ILE A 100 3.85 15.20 9.39
C ILE A 100 4.61 16.29 8.63
N ASP A 101 5.83 16.58 9.00
CA ASP A 101 6.65 17.64 8.40
C ASP A 101 7.01 17.35 6.93
N LYS A 102 6.99 16.08 6.51
CA LYS A 102 7.13 15.70 5.09
C LYS A 102 5.89 16.07 4.27
N GLY A 103 4.72 16.04 4.87
CA GLY A 103 3.47 16.40 4.21
C GLY A 103 3.09 15.47 3.06
N GLY A 104 2.52 16.04 2.00
CA GLY A 104 2.01 15.31 0.84
C GLY A 104 2.99 14.34 0.16
N PRO A 105 4.31 14.66 0.04
CA PRO A 105 5.28 13.75 -0.55
C PRO A 105 5.48 12.41 0.16
N SER A 106 4.97 12.22 1.39
CA SER A 106 5.24 11.05 2.23
C SER A 106 6.73 10.84 2.55
N PHE A 107 7.04 9.85 3.35
CA PHE A 107 8.42 9.54 3.76
C PHE A 107 8.81 8.16 3.20
N PRO A 108 9.52 8.05 2.06
CA PRO A 108 9.86 6.79 1.43
C PRO A 108 11.07 6.12 2.06
N PHE A 109 11.04 4.79 2.06
CA PHE A 109 12.14 3.89 2.41
C PHE A 109 12.27 2.84 1.32
N PHE A 110 13.44 2.80 0.68
CA PHE A 110 13.74 1.90 -0.42
C PHE A 110 14.39 0.61 0.10
N ASP A 111 14.16 -0.49 -0.61
CA ASP A 111 14.70 -1.81 -0.28
C ASP A 111 14.42 -2.23 1.17
N LEU A 112 13.21 -1.94 1.63
CA LEU A 112 12.76 -2.20 2.99
C LEU A 112 11.51 -3.08 2.99
N GLU A 113 11.52 -4.13 3.82
CA GLU A 113 10.42 -5.10 3.92
C GLU A 113 9.61 -5.02 5.21
N GLU A 114 10.06 -4.25 6.22
CA GLU A 114 9.32 -4.12 7.47
C GLU A 114 9.49 -2.75 8.14
N ILE A 115 8.41 -2.30 8.77
CA ILE A 115 8.37 -1.15 9.69
C ILE A 115 7.56 -1.55 10.91
N SER A 116 8.01 -1.14 12.11
CA SER A 116 7.28 -1.33 13.35
C SER A 116 6.81 0.01 13.91
N LEU A 117 5.53 0.12 14.21
CA LEU A 117 4.95 1.20 15.01
C LEU A 117 5.12 0.84 16.49
N ILE A 118 5.85 1.65 17.23
CA ILE A 118 6.09 1.49 18.66
C ILE A 118 5.18 2.44 19.43
N LYS A 119 4.43 1.87 20.35
CA LYS A 119 3.46 2.56 21.20
C LYS A 119 3.84 2.44 22.65
N GLU A 120 3.61 3.49 23.42
CA GLU A 120 3.80 3.45 24.88
C GLU A 120 2.73 2.59 25.56
N LYS A 121 1.51 2.61 25.02
CA LYS A 121 0.36 1.88 25.57
C LYS A 121 -0.26 0.97 24.51
N GLY A 122 -0.67 -0.23 24.94
CA GLY A 122 -1.32 -1.20 24.08
C GLY A 122 -0.33 -2.12 23.37
N TYR A 123 -0.66 -2.51 22.17
CA TYR A 123 0.19 -3.34 21.31
C TYR A 123 0.94 -2.50 20.31
N ASN A 124 2.21 -2.79 20.14
CA ASN A 124 2.99 -2.38 18.99
C ASN A 124 2.44 -3.08 17.72
N VAL A 125 2.76 -2.56 16.56
CA VAL A 125 2.35 -3.15 15.29
C VAL A 125 3.54 -3.24 14.37
N LYS A 126 3.84 -4.43 13.89
CA LYS A 126 4.82 -4.63 12.81
C LYS A 126 4.08 -4.85 11.50
N VAL A 127 4.47 -4.16 10.46
CA VAL A 127 4.03 -4.38 9.08
C VAL A 127 5.20 -4.98 8.31
N LYS A 128 5.03 -6.23 7.88
CA LYS A 128 5.97 -6.91 6.97
C LYS A 128 5.39 -6.96 5.58
N ALA A 129 6.24 -6.78 4.57
CA ALA A 129 5.84 -6.81 3.17
C ALA A 129 6.81 -7.69 2.38
N SER A 130 6.28 -8.39 1.37
CA SER A 130 7.09 -9.17 0.43
C SER A 130 6.61 -8.91 -0.99
N GLY A 131 7.57 -8.74 -1.91
CA GLY A 131 7.34 -8.42 -3.30
C GLY A 131 7.19 -6.92 -3.61
N PHE A 132 6.95 -6.07 -2.60
CA PHE A 132 6.77 -4.62 -2.79
C PHE A 132 8.08 -3.85 -2.97
N ASN A 133 9.17 -4.27 -2.36
CA ASN A 133 10.50 -3.66 -2.37
C ASN A 133 10.65 -2.34 -1.60
N ASN A 134 9.59 -1.56 -1.42
CA ASN A 134 9.67 -0.28 -0.75
C ASN A 134 8.54 -0.12 0.25
N MET A 135 8.72 0.80 1.21
CA MET A 135 7.70 1.21 2.15
C MET A 135 7.65 2.72 2.27
N MET A 136 6.49 3.25 2.64
CA MET A 136 6.29 4.67 2.92
C MET A 136 5.64 4.86 4.28
N LEU A 137 5.95 5.98 4.92
CA LEU A 137 5.19 6.51 6.04
C LEU A 137 4.48 7.79 5.59
N TRP A 138 3.20 7.89 5.92
CA TRP A 138 2.41 9.07 5.62
C TRP A 138 1.38 9.36 6.71
N THR A 139 1.22 10.62 7.00
CA THR A 139 0.09 11.14 7.78
C THR A 139 -0.06 12.64 7.59
N GLU A 140 -1.30 13.13 7.69
CA GLU A 140 -1.64 14.55 7.80
C GLU A 140 -2.13 14.89 9.21
N PHE A 141 -2.31 13.89 10.07
CA PHE A 141 -2.93 14.03 11.39
C PHE A 141 -2.10 13.34 12.47
N ASP A 142 -2.18 13.83 13.69
CA ASP A 142 -1.45 13.30 14.84
C ASP A 142 -2.14 12.09 15.50
N ASN A 143 -3.31 11.68 15.01
CA ASN A 143 -4.10 10.57 15.55
C ASN A 143 -4.04 9.27 14.74
N MET A 144 -3.31 9.24 13.63
CA MET A 144 -3.09 8.06 12.80
C MET A 144 -1.74 8.11 12.09
N ILE A 145 -1.26 6.96 11.65
CA ILE A 145 -0.09 6.81 10.76
C ILE A 145 -0.38 5.73 9.72
N CYS A 146 -0.04 5.99 8.48
CA CYS A 146 -0.05 5.00 7.41
C CYS A 146 1.34 4.40 7.24
N ILE A 147 1.42 3.06 7.15
CA ILE A 147 2.64 2.30 6.89
C ILE A 147 2.38 1.52 5.60
N GLU A 148 2.93 2.00 4.51
CA GLU A 148 2.48 1.64 3.16
C GLU A 148 3.54 0.84 2.39
N PRO A 149 3.38 -0.48 2.22
CA PRO A 149 4.14 -1.21 1.22
C PRO A 149 3.79 -0.73 -0.20
N ILE A 150 4.81 -0.49 -1.03
CA ILE A 150 4.63 -0.03 -2.41
C ILE A 150 5.69 -0.62 -3.34
N THR A 151 5.31 -0.97 -4.57
CA THR A 151 6.24 -1.51 -5.57
C THR A 151 7.21 -0.48 -6.09
N GLN A 152 6.75 0.76 -6.28
CA GLN A 152 7.52 1.87 -6.81
C GLN A 152 7.11 3.15 -6.13
N TYR A 153 8.06 4.02 -5.83
CA TYR A 153 7.78 5.35 -5.29
C TYR A 153 7.57 6.33 -6.47
N PRO A 154 6.43 7.02 -6.54
CA PRO A 154 6.21 8.01 -7.58
C PRO A 154 7.14 9.20 -7.40
N ASP A 155 7.76 9.65 -8.50
CA ASP A 155 8.55 10.90 -8.51
C ASP A 155 7.59 12.09 -8.42
N LEU A 156 7.39 12.61 -7.22
CA LEU A 156 6.44 13.68 -6.94
C LEU A 156 6.91 15.04 -7.45
N GLU A 157 8.22 15.25 -7.60
CA GLU A 157 8.74 16.54 -8.07
C GLU A 157 8.36 16.80 -9.53
N LYS A 158 8.23 15.75 -10.33
CA LYS A 158 7.95 15.86 -11.76
C LYS A 158 6.51 15.56 -12.14
N GLN A 159 5.73 14.91 -11.25
CA GLN A 159 4.37 14.41 -11.53
C GLN A 159 4.22 13.70 -12.89
N LYS A 160 5.34 13.20 -13.44
CA LYS A 160 5.37 12.50 -14.71
C LYS A 160 5.51 11.02 -14.41
N TYR A 161 4.49 10.27 -14.76
CA TYR A 161 4.61 8.82 -14.87
C TYR A 161 5.63 8.53 -15.97
N SER A 162 6.75 7.96 -15.59
CA SER A 162 7.72 7.40 -16.53
C SER A 162 7.68 5.87 -16.38
N GLU A 163 8.09 5.16 -17.42
CA GLU A 163 8.23 3.70 -17.37
C GLU A 163 9.13 3.24 -16.20
N LYS A 164 10.06 4.11 -15.77
CA LYS A 164 10.94 3.87 -14.62
C LYS A 164 10.19 3.82 -13.28
N ASN A 165 8.99 4.42 -13.21
CA ASN A 165 8.17 4.46 -12.02
C ASN A 165 7.06 3.40 -12.03
N LEU A 166 7.14 2.45 -12.96
CA LEU A 166 6.19 1.36 -13.09
C LEU A 166 6.93 0.03 -13.10
N ARG A 167 6.32 -0.97 -12.48
CA ARG A 167 6.72 -2.35 -12.62
C ARG A 167 6.06 -2.92 -13.87
N ILE A 168 6.77 -3.76 -14.60
CA ILE A 168 6.23 -4.46 -15.76
C ILE A 168 5.85 -5.88 -15.33
N SER A 169 4.62 -6.24 -15.57
CA SER A 169 4.10 -7.57 -15.23
C SER A 169 4.74 -8.66 -16.08
N THR A 170 5.06 -9.78 -15.46
CA THR A 170 5.49 -11.02 -16.10
C THR A 170 4.34 -12.01 -16.32
N GLY A 171 3.09 -11.53 -16.20
CA GLY A 171 1.87 -12.32 -16.31
C GLY A 171 1.24 -12.70 -14.97
N ASN A 172 2.05 -13.07 -14.00
CA ASN A 172 1.59 -13.44 -12.66
C ASN A 172 2.46 -12.78 -11.58
N GLU A 173 1.85 -11.90 -10.81
CA GLU A 173 2.52 -11.17 -9.74
C GLU A 173 1.88 -11.50 -8.39
N LYS A 174 2.70 -11.62 -7.35
CA LYS A 174 2.22 -11.90 -6.00
C LYS A 174 2.94 -11.04 -4.98
N PHE A 175 2.15 -10.43 -4.10
CA PHE A 175 2.61 -9.56 -3.01
C PHE A 175 1.93 -9.97 -1.73
N THR A 176 2.62 -9.81 -0.61
CA THR A 176 2.03 -10.06 0.70
C THR A 176 2.33 -8.92 1.65
N THR A 177 1.37 -8.63 2.50
CA THR A 177 1.55 -7.76 3.68
C THR A 177 1.07 -8.52 4.89
N GLU A 178 1.83 -8.51 5.96
CA GLU A 178 1.45 -9.11 7.23
C GLU A 178 1.47 -8.05 8.32
N ILE A 179 0.36 -7.91 9.03
CA ILE A 179 0.18 -6.98 10.15
C ILE A 179 0.22 -7.80 11.43
N ILE A 180 1.26 -7.59 12.24
CA ILE A 180 1.58 -8.41 13.41
C ILE A 180 1.55 -7.52 14.66
N PRO A 181 0.55 -7.66 15.55
CA PRO A 181 0.60 -7.04 16.86
C PRO A 181 1.63 -7.75 17.76
N PHE A 182 2.36 -6.97 18.57
CA PHE A 182 3.33 -7.50 19.54
C PHE A 182 3.44 -6.59 20.77
N LYS A 183 3.98 -7.12 21.88
CA LYS A 183 4.24 -6.38 23.12
C LYS A 183 5.69 -5.94 23.21
#